data_54ea9653edcafee500c4fb83260df675
#
_entry.id   54ea9653edcafee500c4fb83260df675
#
_cell.length_a   1.000
_cell.length_b   1.000
_cell.length_c   1.000
_cell.angle_alpha   90.00
_cell.angle_beta   90.00
_cell.angle_gamma   90.00
#
_symmetry.space_group_name_H-M   'P 1'
#
loop_
_entity.id
_entity.type
_entity.pdbx_description
1 polymer ?
#
loop_
_entity_poly.entity_id
_entity_poly.type
_entity_poly.pdbx_seq_one_letter_code
_entity_poly.pdbx_strand_id
1 'polypeptide(L)'
;ALGAAFTLRHRIPETSANSLEPYFHPRMLAFGLGALAVAALLRRRAWTAVALVAVAAPVHVTTALWFAVLVGVALAVLDLKMRRLGALGVVVAMVLLAVAAAVGPLNGSLTVMDDTWLQAVASKDSLFATLWPAWAWVANLGSLGLLWWAHGARTGRGQCTKEDVALAWGATALVALFLLTLPLVAARVALP
;
A
#
# COMPACT_ATOMS: atom_id res chain seq x y z
N ALA A 1 -26.91 1.77 7.49
CA ALA A 1 -25.97 2.84 7.08
C ALA A 1 -24.66 2.27 6.52
N LEU A 2 -24.00 1.30 7.19
CA LEU A 2 -22.75 0.69 6.69
C LEU A 2 -22.92 -0.05 5.35
N GLY A 3 -24.04 -0.79 5.15
CA GLY A 3 -24.29 -1.49 3.90
C GLY A 3 -24.41 -0.54 2.69
N ALA A 4 -25.01 0.64 2.88
CA ALA A 4 -25.12 1.64 1.82
C ALA A 4 -23.77 2.27 1.45
N ALA A 5 -22.84 2.40 2.41
CA ALA A 5 -21.51 2.92 2.14
C ALA A 5 -20.69 1.96 1.23
N PHE A 6 -20.92 0.66 1.33
CA PHE A 6 -20.23 -0.33 0.47
C PHE A 6 -20.82 -0.41 -0.96
N THR A 7 -22.03 0.12 -1.20
CA THR A 7 -22.62 0.16 -2.55
C THR A 7 -22.19 1.38 -3.36
N LEU A 8 -21.61 2.39 -2.72
CA LEU A 8 -21.09 3.57 -3.41
C LEU A 8 -19.75 3.25 -4.07
N ARG A 9 -19.69 3.42 -5.39
CA ARG A 9 -18.42 3.34 -6.14
C ARG A 9 -17.57 4.54 -5.77
N HIS A 10 -16.68 4.36 -4.80
CA HIS A 10 -15.70 5.39 -4.48
C HIS A 10 -14.51 5.24 -5.43
N ARG A 11 -14.38 6.16 -6.36
CA ARG A 11 -13.13 6.37 -7.08
C ARG A 11 -12.12 7.01 -6.13
N ILE A 12 -10.96 6.39 -6.00
CA ILE A 12 -9.82 7.04 -5.39
C ILE A 12 -9.24 7.99 -6.44
N PRO A 13 -9.25 9.33 -6.20
CA PRO A 13 -8.91 10.31 -7.22
C PRO A 13 -7.57 10.02 -7.90
N GLU A 14 -7.55 10.07 -9.21
CA GLU A 14 -6.38 9.91 -10.10
C GLU A 14 -5.60 8.58 -9.96
N THR A 15 -6.09 7.60 -9.20
CA THR A 15 -5.37 6.33 -8.98
C THR A 15 -5.83 5.18 -9.87
N SER A 16 -6.85 5.38 -10.70
CA SER A 16 -7.54 4.32 -11.44
C SER A 16 -8.08 3.18 -10.58
N ALA A 17 -8.08 3.35 -9.25
CA ALA A 17 -8.60 2.38 -8.31
C ALA A 17 -10.05 2.73 -7.94
N ASN A 18 -10.89 1.70 -7.90
CA ASN A 18 -12.25 1.79 -7.39
C ASN A 18 -12.37 0.91 -6.15
N SER A 19 -13.16 1.34 -5.17
CA SER A 19 -13.43 0.53 -3.98
C SER A 19 -14.24 -0.73 -4.29
N LEU A 20 -15.08 -0.67 -5.34
CA LEU A 20 -15.87 -1.80 -5.83
C LEU A 20 -15.82 -1.81 -7.37
N GLU A 21 -15.34 -2.90 -7.92
CA GLU A 21 -15.36 -3.13 -9.36
C GLU A 21 -16.56 -3.99 -9.74
N PRO A 22 -17.26 -3.72 -10.87
CA PRO A 22 -18.49 -4.43 -11.24
C PRO A 22 -18.21 -5.84 -11.78
N TYR A 23 -16.95 -6.25 -11.88
CA TYR A 23 -16.50 -7.54 -12.37
C TYR A 23 -15.46 -8.14 -11.42
N PHE A 24 -15.33 -9.46 -11.46
CA PHE A 24 -14.29 -10.14 -10.67
C PHE A 24 -12.90 -9.79 -11.21
N HIS A 25 -12.15 -9.06 -10.41
CA HIS A 25 -10.77 -8.72 -10.69
C HIS A 25 -9.86 -9.32 -9.61
N PRO A 26 -8.72 -9.95 -9.95
CA PRO A 26 -7.81 -10.51 -8.96
C PRO A 26 -7.42 -9.53 -7.85
N ARG A 27 -7.29 -8.24 -8.18
CA ARG A 27 -7.06 -7.16 -7.22
C ARG A 27 -8.10 -7.10 -6.12
N MET A 28 -9.40 -7.31 -6.45
CA MET A 28 -10.48 -7.29 -5.46
C MET A 28 -10.41 -8.44 -4.48
N LEU A 29 -10.05 -9.64 -4.96
CA LEU A 29 -9.83 -10.80 -4.10
C LEU A 29 -8.62 -10.56 -3.17
N ALA A 30 -7.50 -10.08 -3.72
CA ALA A 30 -6.31 -9.74 -2.94
C ALA A 30 -6.61 -8.63 -1.91
N PHE A 31 -7.44 -7.63 -2.27
CA PHE A 31 -7.89 -6.60 -1.33
C PHE A 31 -8.76 -7.19 -0.21
N GLY A 32 -9.68 -8.10 -0.52
CA GLY A 32 -10.47 -8.82 0.48
C GLY A 32 -9.60 -9.61 1.47
N LEU A 33 -8.61 -10.34 0.96
CA LEU A 33 -7.63 -11.05 1.79
C LEU A 33 -6.83 -10.09 2.67
N GLY A 34 -6.40 -8.96 2.11
CA GLY A 34 -5.70 -7.90 2.85
C GLY A 34 -6.57 -7.28 3.95
N ALA A 35 -7.85 -7.02 3.68
CA ALA A 35 -8.80 -6.52 4.69
C ALA A 35 -9.00 -7.54 5.82
N LEU A 36 -9.09 -8.84 5.49
CA LEU A 36 -9.12 -9.92 6.49
C LEU A 36 -7.82 -10.01 7.29
N ALA A 37 -6.66 -9.72 6.66
CA ALA A 37 -5.38 -9.65 7.36
C ALA A 37 -5.37 -8.52 8.40
N VAL A 38 -5.90 -7.34 8.06
CA VAL A 38 -6.08 -6.23 9.01
C VAL A 38 -7.03 -6.63 10.15
N ALA A 39 -8.14 -7.29 9.83
CA ALA A 39 -9.06 -7.79 10.85
C ALA A 39 -8.42 -8.83 11.77
N ALA A 40 -7.55 -9.70 11.25
CA ALA A 40 -6.77 -10.65 12.04
C ALA A 40 -5.75 -9.94 12.94
N LEU A 41 -5.09 -8.91 12.42
CA LEU A 41 -4.18 -8.05 13.18
C LEU A 41 -4.87 -7.42 14.38
N LEU A 42 -6.05 -6.82 14.18
CA LEU A 42 -6.86 -6.21 15.25
C LEU A 42 -7.31 -7.23 16.31
N ARG A 43 -7.42 -8.49 15.92
CA ARG A 43 -7.69 -9.63 16.83
C ARG A 43 -6.42 -10.24 17.42
N ARG A 44 -5.26 -9.59 17.26
CA ARG A 44 -3.95 -10.05 17.73
C ARG A 44 -3.52 -11.42 17.18
N ARG A 45 -4.03 -11.80 16.00
CA ARG A 45 -3.67 -13.04 15.30
C ARG A 45 -2.59 -12.74 14.25
N ALA A 46 -1.37 -12.44 14.71
CA ALA A 46 -0.25 -12.01 13.87
C ALA A 46 0.03 -12.99 12.71
N TRP A 47 0.15 -14.28 13.00
CA TRP A 47 0.45 -15.29 11.99
C TRP A 47 -0.69 -15.47 10.96
N THR A 48 -1.94 -15.35 11.38
CA THR A 48 -3.08 -15.35 10.46
C THR A 48 -3.03 -14.13 9.53
N ALA A 49 -2.67 -12.96 10.05
CA ALA A 49 -2.52 -11.76 9.24
C ALA A 49 -1.39 -11.94 8.19
N VAL A 50 -0.23 -12.46 8.59
CA VAL A 50 0.88 -12.75 7.68
C VAL A 50 0.49 -13.79 6.63
N ALA A 51 -0.18 -14.89 7.02
CA ALA A 51 -0.62 -15.92 6.09
C ALA A 51 -1.61 -15.39 5.05
N LEU A 52 -2.57 -14.55 5.44
CA LEU A 52 -3.53 -13.93 4.52
C LEU A 52 -2.85 -13.02 3.50
N VAL A 53 -1.85 -12.24 3.91
CA VAL A 53 -1.04 -11.43 2.98
C VAL A 53 -0.24 -12.32 2.05
N ALA A 54 0.36 -13.40 2.55
CA ALA A 54 1.11 -14.35 1.72
C ALA A 54 0.21 -15.04 0.68
N VAL A 55 -1.04 -15.40 1.04
CA VAL A 55 -2.03 -15.95 0.10
C VAL A 55 -2.48 -14.91 -0.93
N ALA A 56 -2.53 -13.64 -0.57
CA ALA A 56 -2.87 -12.56 -1.51
C ALA A 56 -1.77 -12.34 -2.58
N ALA A 57 -0.51 -12.67 -2.30
CA ALA A 57 0.62 -12.40 -3.19
C ALA A 57 0.50 -13.07 -4.58
N PRO A 58 0.21 -14.37 -4.71
CA PRO A 58 0.03 -15.00 -6.02
C PRO A 58 -1.25 -14.53 -6.75
N VAL A 59 -2.21 -13.96 -6.02
CA VAL A 59 -3.45 -13.42 -6.61
C VAL A 59 -3.21 -12.06 -7.28
N HIS A 60 -2.57 -11.13 -6.54
CA HIS A 60 -2.23 -9.81 -7.05
C HIS A 60 -1.07 -9.21 -6.24
N VAL A 61 0.13 -9.32 -6.78
CA VAL A 61 1.38 -8.99 -6.08
C VAL A 61 1.42 -7.55 -5.57
N THR A 62 0.99 -6.58 -6.37
CA THR A 62 1.03 -5.16 -5.98
C THR A 62 0.11 -4.88 -4.79
N THR A 63 -1.12 -5.39 -4.81
CA THR A 63 -2.07 -5.24 -3.69
C THR A 63 -1.54 -5.93 -2.43
N ALA A 64 -1.00 -7.15 -2.57
CA ALA A 64 -0.40 -7.86 -1.46
C ALA A 64 0.80 -7.12 -0.86
N LEU A 65 1.64 -6.48 -1.69
CA LEU A 65 2.76 -5.67 -1.23
C LEU A 65 2.30 -4.49 -0.37
N TRP A 66 1.25 -3.79 -0.78
CA TRP A 66 0.68 -2.71 0.04
C TRP A 66 0.20 -3.21 1.40
N PHE A 67 -0.52 -4.34 1.44
CA PHE A 67 -0.93 -4.93 2.71
C PHE A 67 0.24 -5.51 3.50
N ALA A 68 1.29 -6.01 2.86
CA ALA A 68 2.51 -6.44 3.54
C ALA A 68 3.20 -5.29 4.27
N VAL A 69 3.27 -4.11 3.66
CA VAL A 69 3.79 -2.89 4.31
C VAL A 69 2.91 -2.48 5.47
N LEU A 70 1.59 -2.35 5.26
CA LEU A 70 0.64 -1.96 6.30
C LEU A 70 0.72 -2.89 7.51
N VAL A 71 0.52 -4.20 7.29
CA VAL A 71 0.49 -5.22 8.34
C VAL A 71 1.88 -5.40 8.96
N GLY A 72 2.93 -5.40 8.15
CA GLY A 72 4.31 -5.55 8.62
C GLY A 72 4.73 -4.43 9.57
N VAL A 73 4.46 -3.17 9.21
CA VAL A 73 4.75 -2.02 10.09
C VAL A 73 3.89 -2.07 11.35
N ALA A 74 2.60 -2.37 11.21
CA ALA A 74 1.72 -2.49 12.38
C ALA A 74 2.17 -3.60 13.33
N LEU A 75 2.57 -4.77 12.84
CA LEU A 75 3.13 -5.84 13.66
C LEU A 75 4.46 -5.44 14.31
N ALA A 76 5.32 -4.71 13.60
CA ALA A 76 6.58 -4.20 14.15
C ALA A 76 6.37 -3.20 15.30
N VAL A 77 5.27 -2.44 15.28
CA VAL A 77 4.88 -1.54 16.36
C VAL A 77 4.33 -2.33 17.56
N LEU A 78 3.55 -3.39 17.30
CA LEU A 78 2.88 -4.18 18.35
C LEU A 78 3.81 -5.16 19.08
N ASP A 79 4.79 -5.74 18.38
CA ASP A 79 5.60 -6.84 18.89
C ASP A 79 7.07 -6.70 18.47
N LEU A 80 7.97 -6.67 19.47
CA LEU A 80 9.42 -6.57 19.24
C LEU A 80 9.98 -7.77 18.45
N LYS A 81 9.43 -8.99 18.65
CA LYS A 81 9.82 -10.19 17.91
C LYS A 81 9.46 -10.02 16.44
N MET A 82 8.22 -9.58 16.13
CA MET A 82 7.78 -9.32 14.78
C MET A 82 8.59 -8.20 14.13
N ARG A 83 8.98 -7.16 14.88
CA ARG A 83 9.87 -6.10 14.38
C ARG A 83 11.23 -6.65 13.94
N ARG A 84 11.85 -7.53 14.73
CA ARG A 84 13.14 -8.16 14.39
C ARG A 84 13.02 -9.07 13.16
N LEU A 85 11.98 -9.90 13.10
CA LEU A 85 11.71 -10.76 11.95
C LEU A 85 11.42 -9.94 10.69
N GLY A 86 10.63 -8.87 10.81
CA GLY A 86 10.35 -7.96 9.71
C GLY A 86 11.61 -7.25 9.20
N ALA A 87 12.45 -6.75 10.09
CA ALA A 87 13.73 -6.13 9.71
C ALA A 87 14.63 -7.13 8.96
N LEU A 88 14.74 -8.37 9.46
CA LEU A 88 15.48 -9.43 8.76
C LEU A 88 14.86 -9.71 7.38
N GLY A 89 13.54 -9.81 7.29
CA GLY A 89 12.82 -10.02 6.04
C GLY A 89 13.08 -8.89 5.02
N VAL A 90 13.11 -7.64 5.46
CA VAL A 90 13.45 -6.48 4.60
C VAL A 90 14.88 -6.60 4.10
N VAL A 91 15.85 -6.92 4.98
CA VAL A 91 17.26 -7.10 4.56
C VAL A 91 17.38 -8.22 3.52
N VAL A 92 16.75 -9.37 3.76
CA VAL A 92 16.75 -10.49 2.81
C VAL A 92 16.11 -10.08 1.47
N ALA A 93 14.96 -9.40 1.51
CA ALA A 93 14.29 -8.93 0.30
C ALA A 93 15.16 -7.93 -0.49
N MET A 94 15.85 -7.01 0.18
CA MET A 94 16.78 -6.08 -0.46
C MET A 94 17.98 -6.79 -1.10
N VAL A 95 18.54 -7.78 -0.43
CA VAL A 95 19.63 -8.59 -1.00
C VAL A 95 19.16 -9.35 -2.23
N LEU A 96 18.00 -10.02 -2.15
CA LEU A 96 17.43 -10.74 -3.29
C LEU A 96 17.11 -9.81 -4.46
N LEU A 97 16.58 -8.62 -4.19
CA LEU A 97 16.30 -7.60 -5.20
C LEU A 97 17.61 -7.10 -5.85
N ALA A 98 18.65 -6.85 -5.05
CA ALA A 98 19.95 -6.44 -5.55
C ALA A 98 20.58 -7.53 -6.44
N VAL A 99 20.52 -8.79 -6.05
CA VAL A 99 20.97 -9.92 -6.87
C VAL A 99 20.16 -10.04 -8.15
N ALA A 100 18.84 -9.96 -8.07
CA ALA A 100 17.96 -9.99 -9.23
C ALA A 100 18.25 -8.84 -10.22
N ALA A 101 18.57 -7.66 -9.71
CA ALA A 101 18.96 -6.51 -10.53
C ALA A 101 20.37 -6.64 -11.12
N ALA A 102 21.32 -7.24 -10.39
CA ALA A 102 22.71 -7.34 -10.84
C ALA A 102 22.94 -8.46 -11.87
N VAL A 103 22.36 -9.64 -11.62
CA VAL A 103 22.64 -10.85 -12.41
C VAL A 103 21.39 -11.66 -12.77
N GLY A 104 20.24 -11.24 -12.34
CA GLY A 104 18.97 -11.95 -12.46
C GLY A 104 17.99 -11.34 -13.45
N PRO A 105 16.70 -11.68 -13.31
CA PRO A 105 15.64 -11.30 -14.25
C PRO A 105 15.35 -9.79 -14.31
N LEU A 106 15.83 -9.01 -13.34
CA LEU A 106 15.66 -7.55 -13.31
C LEU A 106 16.86 -6.79 -13.89
N ASN A 107 17.89 -7.51 -14.37
CA ASN A 107 19.05 -6.86 -14.98
C ASN A 107 18.64 -6.19 -16.30
N GLY A 108 18.86 -4.89 -16.40
CA GLY A 108 18.43 -4.09 -17.55
C GLY A 108 16.92 -3.82 -17.66
N SER A 109 16.13 -4.27 -16.66
CA SER A 109 14.67 -4.06 -16.68
C SER A 109 14.23 -2.63 -16.30
N LEU A 110 15.12 -1.85 -15.66
CA LEU A 110 14.82 -0.45 -15.39
C LEU A 110 15.13 0.37 -16.66
N THR A 111 14.08 0.93 -17.25
CA THR A 111 14.19 1.77 -18.44
C THR A 111 13.59 3.14 -18.19
N VAL A 112 14.12 4.15 -18.91
CA VAL A 112 13.52 5.47 -18.93
C VAL A 112 12.54 5.52 -20.10
N MET A 113 11.30 5.92 -19.86
CA MET A 113 10.28 6.04 -20.89
C MET A 113 10.71 7.06 -21.95
N ASP A 114 10.74 6.63 -23.21
CA ASP A 114 10.92 7.51 -24.36
C ASP A 114 9.62 8.26 -24.70
N ASP A 115 9.70 9.19 -25.65
CA ASP A 115 8.54 10.01 -26.04
C ASP A 115 7.41 9.18 -26.65
N THR A 116 7.71 8.08 -27.34
CA THR A 116 6.71 7.18 -27.92
C THR A 116 5.93 6.47 -26.81
N TRP A 117 6.64 5.96 -25.82
CA TRP A 117 6.02 5.34 -24.66
C TRP A 117 5.18 6.35 -23.87
N LEU A 118 5.71 7.55 -23.63
CA LEU A 118 4.96 8.62 -22.93
C LEU A 118 3.67 8.97 -23.63
N GLN A 119 3.67 9.07 -24.98
CA GLN A 119 2.45 9.30 -25.76
C GLN A 119 1.44 8.17 -25.60
N ALA A 120 1.89 6.91 -25.59
CA ALA A 120 1.03 5.75 -25.45
C ALA A 120 0.34 5.68 -24.07
N VAL A 121 0.98 6.19 -23.01
CA VAL A 121 0.45 6.18 -21.64
C VAL A 121 -0.05 7.54 -21.15
N ALA A 122 -0.04 8.57 -21.99
CA ALA A 122 -0.42 9.95 -21.65
C ALA A 122 -1.84 10.08 -21.08
N SER A 123 -2.76 9.17 -21.47
CA SER A 123 -4.14 9.14 -20.96
C SER A 123 -4.29 8.46 -19.61
N LYS A 124 -3.22 7.94 -19.04
CA LYS A 124 -3.25 7.20 -17.77
C LYS A 124 -2.74 8.07 -16.62
N ASP A 125 -3.59 8.96 -16.13
CA ASP A 125 -3.27 9.89 -15.03
C ASP A 125 -2.71 9.20 -13.79
N SER A 126 -3.11 7.95 -13.55
CA SER A 126 -2.63 7.15 -12.42
C SER A 126 -1.14 6.83 -12.43
N LEU A 127 -0.46 6.93 -13.58
CA LEU A 127 0.97 6.66 -13.69
C LEU A 127 1.83 7.86 -13.30
N PHE A 128 1.29 9.08 -13.42
CA PHE A 128 2.04 10.31 -13.26
C PHE A 128 1.52 11.14 -12.09
N ALA A 129 1.71 10.65 -10.87
CA ALA A 129 1.25 11.33 -9.67
C ALA A 129 1.82 12.77 -9.54
N THR A 130 2.98 13.05 -10.14
CA THR A 130 3.56 14.40 -10.21
C THR A 130 2.72 15.40 -11.01
N LEU A 131 1.82 14.91 -11.88
CA LEU A 131 0.91 15.72 -12.68
C LEU A 131 -0.49 15.86 -12.06
N TRP A 132 -0.73 15.22 -10.92
CA TRP A 132 -2.05 15.30 -10.29
C TRP A 132 -2.38 16.72 -9.84
N PRO A 133 -3.63 17.15 -10.04
CA PRO A 133 -4.08 18.45 -9.55
C PRO A 133 -4.08 18.48 -8.01
N ALA A 134 -3.95 19.67 -7.43
CA ALA A 134 -3.82 19.84 -5.98
C ALA A 134 -4.99 19.22 -5.21
N TRP A 135 -6.21 19.24 -5.74
CA TRP A 135 -7.37 18.63 -5.10
C TRP A 135 -7.23 17.12 -4.94
N ALA A 136 -6.61 16.42 -5.90
CA ALA A 136 -6.38 14.98 -5.82
C ALA A 136 -5.37 14.64 -4.71
N TRP A 137 -4.33 15.45 -4.56
CA TRP A 137 -3.40 15.35 -3.45
C TRP A 137 -4.09 15.56 -2.10
N VAL A 138 -4.92 16.60 -1.98
CA VAL A 138 -5.70 16.88 -0.75
C VAL A 138 -6.64 15.72 -0.46
N ALA A 139 -7.36 15.19 -1.44
CA ALA A 139 -8.29 14.09 -1.23
C ALA A 139 -7.58 12.79 -0.81
N ASN A 140 -6.43 12.46 -1.43
CA ASN A 140 -5.68 11.24 -1.11
C ASN A 140 -4.95 11.34 0.24
N LEU A 141 -4.27 12.45 0.52
CA LEU A 141 -3.54 12.66 1.77
C LEU A 141 -4.46 13.05 2.93
N GLY A 142 -5.60 13.64 2.63
CA GLY A 142 -6.60 14.02 3.64
C GLY A 142 -7.14 12.83 4.43
N SER A 143 -7.22 11.65 3.82
CA SER A 143 -7.59 10.42 4.49
C SER A 143 -6.60 10.04 5.61
N LEU A 144 -5.30 10.22 5.37
CA LEU A 144 -4.27 10.04 6.40
C LEU A 144 -4.40 11.11 7.49
N GLY A 145 -4.65 12.37 7.11
CA GLY A 145 -4.92 13.46 8.06
C GLY A 145 -6.11 13.16 8.96
N LEU A 146 -7.21 12.67 8.39
CA LEU A 146 -8.39 12.24 9.15
C LEU A 146 -8.10 11.08 10.11
N LEU A 147 -7.28 10.12 9.67
CA LEU A 147 -6.85 8.99 10.53
C LEU A 147 -6.08 9.51 11.74
N TRP A 148 -5.12 10.40 11.53
CA TRP A 148 -4.33 10.97 12.63
C TRP A 148 -5.15 11.90 13.53
N TRP A 149 -6.09 12.66 12.97
CA TRP A 149 -7.04 13.44 13.75
C TRP A 149 -7.92 12.55 14.64
N ALA A 150 -8.49 11.47 14.07
CA ALA A 150 -9.28 10.50 14.83
C ALA A 150 -8.45 9.80 15.92
N HIS A 151 -7.19 9.46 15.60
CA HIS A 151 -6.25 8.90 16.57
C HIS A 151 -6.00 9.88 17.74
N GLY A 152 -5.72 11.16 17.43
CA GLY A 152 -5.53 12.20 18.45
C GLY A 152 -6.77 12.39 19.33
N ALA A 153 -7.97 12.44 18.72
CA ALA A 153 -9.23 12.56 19.45
C ALA A 153 -9.49 11.37 20.38
N ARG A 154 -9.14 10.14 19.98
CA ARG A 154 -9.24 8.94 20.83
C ARG A 154 -8.20 8.95 21.95
N THR A 155 -6.99 9.41 21.66
CA THR A 155 -5.93 9.55 22.67
C THR A 155 -6.35 10.54 23.76
N GLY A 156 -6.90 11.70 23.39
CA GLY A 156 -7.38 12.70 24.33
C GLY A 156 -8.55 12.22 25.22
N ARG A 157 -9.28 11.18 24.80
CA ARG A 157 -10.34 10.53 25.57
C ARG A 157 -9.87 9.31 26.36
N GLY A 158 -8.59 8.96 26.31
CA GLY A 158 -8.06 7.73 26.92
C GLY A 158 -8.56 6.42 26.27
N GLN A 159 -9.08 6.49 25.04
CA GLN A 159 -9.66 5.35 24.31
C GLN A 159 -8.73 4.78 23.24
N CYS A 160 -7.52 5.30 23.10
CA CYS A 160 -6.57 4.85 22.10
C CYS A 160 -5.96 3.50 22.51
N THR A 161 -6.01 2.53 21.59
CA THR A 161 -5.39 1.22 21.77
C THR A 161 -4.02 1.16 21.07
N LYS A 162 -3.21 0.15 21.41
CA LYS A 162 -1.94 -0.09 20.70
C LYS A 162 -2.17 -0.43 19.23
N GLU A 163 -3.28 -1.08 18.93
CA GLU A 163 -3.71 -1.42 17.57
C GLU A 163 -4.05 -0.17 16.76
N ASP A 164 -4.70 0.84 17.38
CA ASP A 164 -4.96 2.13 16.72
C ASP A 164 -3.64 2.83 16.31
N VAL A 165 -2.66 2.84 17.23
CA VAL A 165 -1.30 3.38 16.96
C VAL A 165 -0.63 2.60 15.82
N ALA A 166 -0.68 1.27 15.88
CA ALA A 166 -0.05 0.41 14.89
C ALA A 166 -0.62 0.61 13.50
N LEU A 167 -1.96 0.73 13.36
CA LEU A 167 -2.61 1.01 12.09
C LEU A 167 -2.27 2.41 11.55
N ALA A 168 -2.22 3.41 12.42
CA ALA A 168 -1.84 4.77 12.03
C ALA A 168 -0.40 4.79 11.45
N TRP A 169 0.55 4.12 12.09
CA TRP A 169 1.90 3.98 11.58
C TRP A 169 1.98 3.14 10.30
N GLY A 170 1.20 2.06 10.19
CA GLY A 170 1.11 1.27 8.97
C GLY A 170 0.60 2.11 7.78
N ALA A 171 -0.45 2.88 7.97
CA ALA A 171 -0.99 3.79 6.95
C ALA A 171 0.02 4.90 6.59
N THR A 172 0.71 5.46 7.59
CA THR A 172 1.77 6.46 7.36
C THR A 172 2.91 5.88 6.52
N ALA A 173 3.32 4.64 6.81
CA ALA A 173 4.36 3.97 6.04
C ALA A 173 3.96 3.74 4.57
N LEU A 174 2.69 3.44 4.29
CA LEU A 174 2.18 3.34 2.92
C LEU A 174 2.29 4.65 2.18
N VAL A 175 1.85 5.74 2.80
CA VAL A 175 1.95 7.09 2.19
C VAL A 175 3.41 7.49 2.02
N ALA A 176 4.26 7.24 3.01
CA ALA A 176 5.70 7.51 2.91
C ALA A 176 6.34 6.73 1.76
N LEU A 177 6.03 5.43 1.63
CA LEU A 177 6.52 4.61 0.52
C LEU A 177 6.06 5.16 -0.84
N PHE A 178 4.79 5.54 -0.95
CA PHE A 178 4.27 6.18 -2.16
C PHE A 178 5.04 7.47 -2.48
N LEU A 179 5.24 8.35 -1.51
CA LEU A 179 5.98 9.60 -1.71
C LEU A 179 7.44 9.36 -2.11
N LEU A 180 8.08 8.30 -1.59
CA LEU A 180 9.43 7.90 -1.97
C LEU A 180 9.54 7.40 -3.42
N THR A 181 8.43 6.99 -4.05
CA THR A 181 8.43 6.61 -5.47
C THR A 181 8.34 7.81 -6.42
N LEU A 182 7.95 9.00 -5.94
CA LEU A 182 7.78 10.19 -6.79
C LEU A 182 9.03 10.60 -7.58
N PRO A 183 10.26 10.54 -7.02
CA PRO A 183 11.46 10.82 -7.82
C PRO A 183 11.63 9.89 -9.02
N LEU A 184 11.27 8.59 -8.88
CA LEU A 184 11.31 7.63 -9.98
C LEU A 184 10.27 7.97 -11.04
N VAL A 185 9.06 8.36 -10.63
CA VAL A 185 7.99 8.83 -11.52
C VAL A 185 8.43 10.10 -12.26
N ALA A 186 9.04 11.06 -11.55
CA ALA A 186 9.56 12.30 -12.13
C ALA A 186 10.70 12.03 -13.12
N ALA A 187 11.55 11.04 -12.84
CA ALA A 187 12.62 10.58 -13.72
C ALA A 187 12.12 9.66 -14.85
N ARG A 188 10.80 9.42 -14.95
CA ARG A 188 10.17 8.56 -15.97
C ARG A 188 10.71 7.12 -15.97
N VAL A 189 11.18 6.64 -14.82
CA VAL A 189 11.70 5.28 -14.69
C VAL A 189 10.55 4.29 -14.64
N ALA A 190 10.60 3.28 -15.50
CA ALA A 190 9.62 2.19 -15.55
C ALA A 190 10.29 0.83 -15.43
N LEU A 191 9.51 -0.12 -14.91
CA LEU A 191 9.74 -1.56 -15.05
C LEU A 191 8.80 -2.01 -16.17
N PRO A 192 9.30 -2.46 -17.32
CA PRO A 192 8.48 -2.96 -18.42
C PRO A 192 7.76 -4.26 -18.07
#